data_15a6c908b57bcb35c1830d608cfef032
#
_entry.id   15a6c908b57bcb35c1830d608cfef032
#
_cell.length_a   1.000
_cell.length_b   1.000
_cell.length_c   1.000
_cell.angle_alpha   90.00
_cell.angle_beta   90.00
_cell.angle_gamma   90.00
#
_symmetry.space_group_name_H-M   'P 1'
#
loop_
_entity.id
_entity.type
_entity.pdbx_description
1 polymer ?
#
loop_
_entity_poly.entity_id
_entity_poly.type
_entity_poly.pdbx_seq_one_letter_code
_entity_poly.pdbx_strand_id
1 'polypeptide(L)'
;EKGYRGREVAEVLRAHEVECEFADLDAVVLMATPENTERDFQRIEKALERLPQKEKIEPTQMPQILPKQKMRIREAIFGRWEEISCEEAVGRICASPCVSCPPAIPIAASGEEITAELLPLFRAYGIEKIEVVKE
;
A
#
# COMPACT_ATOMS: atom_id res chain seq x y z
N GLU A 1 -14.39 12.55 -1.20
CA GLU A 1 -15.84 12.87 -1.32
C GLU A 1 -16.36 12.85 -2.75
N LYS A 2 -15.52 13.03 -3.78
CA LYS A 2 -15.93 13.00 -5.22
C LYS A 2 -16.07 11.58 -5.81
N GLY A 3 -15.88 10.51 -5.03
CA GLY A 3 -16.05 9.12 -5.49
C GLY A 3 -14.89 8.60 -6.36
N TYR A 4 -13.67 8.95 -6.02
CA TYR A 4 -12.45 8.46 -6.68
C TYR A 4 -11.55 7.70 -5.71
N ARG A 5 -10.89 6.68 -6.21
CA ARG A 5 -9.76 6.05 -5.52
C ARG A 5 -8.51 6.91 -5.65
N GLY A 6 -7.61 6.83 -4.67
CA GLY A 6 -6.39 7.63 -4.69
C GLY A 6 -5.55 7.43 -5.95
N ARG A 7 -5.42 6.19 -6.43
CA ARG A 7 -4.69 5.88 -7.67
C ARG A 7 -5.29 6.56 -8.91
N GLU A 8 -6.63 6.63 -9.02
CA GLU A 8 -7.30 7.33 -10.12
C GLU A 8 -7.00 8.84 -10.08
N VAL A 9 -6.98 9.43 -8.87
CA VAL A 9 -6.63 10.84 -8.69
C VAL A 9 -5.16 11.09 -9.04
N ALA A 10 -4.26 10.19 -8.65
CA ALA A 10 -2.84 10.29 -8.99
C ALA A 10 -2.59 10.25 -10.51
N GLU A 11 -3.33 9.42 -11.25
CA GLU A 11 -3.25 9.40 -12.72
C GLU A 11 -3.69 10.73 -13.34
N VAL A 12 -4.77 11.33 -12.83
CA VAL A 12 -5.23 12.64 -13.28
C VAL A 12 -4.21 13.74 -12.97
N LEU A 13 -3.63 13.72 -11.77
CA LEU A 13 -2.57 14.66 -11.38
C LEU A 13 -1.34 14.52 -12.27
N ARG A 14 -0.90 13.28 -12.54
CA ARG A 14 0.23 13.00 -13.44
C ARG A 14 -0.04 13.49 -14.88
N ALA A 15 -1.25 13.34 -15.38
CA ALA A 15 -1.66 13.88 -16.69
C ALA A 15 -1.60 15.42 -16.75
N HIS A 16 -1.57 16.09 -15.59
CA HIS A 16 -1.40 17.53 -15.45
C HIS A 16 0.00 17.91 -14.95
N GLU A 17 0.99 17.03 -15.12
CA GLU A 17 2.39 17.26 -14.75
C GLU A 17 2.58 17.47 -13.23
N VAL A 18 1.79 16.79 -12.41
CA VAL A 18 1.92 16.77 -10.95
C VAL A 18 2.20 15.34 -10.52
N GLU A 19 3.41 15.08 -10.03
CA GLU A 19 3.76 13.79 -9.45
C GLU A 19 3.34 13.74 -7.97
N CYS A 20 2.81 12.58 -7.58
CA CYS A 20 2.41 12.31 -6.21
C CYS A 20 3.55 11.61 -5.48
N GLU A 21 3.77 11.97 -4.23
CA GLU A 21 4.67 11.23 -3.34
C GLU A 21 4.16 9.81 -3.14
N PHE A 22 2.86 9.69 -3.00
CA PHE A 22 2.20 8.43 -2.73
C PHE A 22 0.73 8.45 -3.16
N ALA A 23 0.21 7.28 -3.58
CA ALA A 23 -1.22 7.08 -3.81
C ALA A 23 -1.62 5.62 -3.51
N ASP A 24 -2.69 5.46 -2.75
CA ASP A 24 -3.27 4.14 -2.46
C ASP A 24 -4.75 4.02 -2.88
N LEU A 25 -5.49 3.17 -2.19
CA LEU A 25 -6.90 2.96 -2.47
C LEU A 25 -7.76 4.19 -2.12
N ASP A 26 -7.43 4.91 -1.06
CA ASP A 26 -8.30 5.93 -0.47
C ASP A 26 -7.63 7.31 -0.33
N ALA A 27 -6.32 7.40 -0.56
CA ALA A 27 -5.56 8.62 -0.35
C ALA A 27 -4.54 8.91 -1.45
N VAL A 28 -4.24 10.19 -1.61
CA VAL A 28 -3.11 10.71 -2.37
C VAL A 28 -2.33 11.64 -1.46
N VAL A 29 -1.01 11.50 -1.48
CA VAL A 29 -0.11 12.37 -0.72
C VAL A 29 0.73 13.19 -1.70
N LEU A 30 0.74 14.48 -1.50
CA LEU A 30 1.59 15.44 -2.20
C LEU A 30 2.56 16.05 -1.21
N MET A 31 3.79 16.26 -1.64
CA MET A 31 4.80 16.94 -0.84
C MET A 31 5.00 18.35 -1.38
N ALA A 32 4.74 19.35 -0.53
CA ALA A 32 5.03 20.74 -0.84
C ALA A 32 6.39 21.14 -0.26
N THR A 33 7.20 21.83 -1.05
CA THR A 33 8.51 22.34 -0.66
C THR A 33 8.54 23.86 -0.74
N PRO A 34 9.52 24.53 -0.11
CA PRO A 34 9.66 25.99 -0.21
C PRO A 34 9.86 26.52 -1.64
N GLU A 35 10.28 25.66 -2.58
CA GLU A 35 10.49 25.99 -3.98
C GLU A 35 9.19 26.01 -4.80
N ASN A 36 8.10 25.42 -4.26
CA ASN A 36 6.82 25.44 -4.94
C ASN A 36 6.25 26.86 -4.99
N THR A 37 5.73 27.21 -6.15
CA THR A 37 5.13 28.49 -6.43
C THR A 37 3.59 28.41 -6.40
N GLU A 38 2.94 29.55 -6.30
CA GLU A 38 1.48 29.66 -6.45
C GLU A 38 0.96 29.01 -7.74
N ARG A 39 1.76 29.05 -8.80
CA ARG A 39 1.42 28.42 -10.07
C ARG A 39 1.32 26.91 -9.98
N ASP A 40 2.15 26.28 -9.14
CA ASP A 40 2.14 24.83 -8.94
C ASP A 40 0.87 24.41 -8.20
N PHE A 41 0.47 25.14 -7.16
CA PHE A 41 -0.79 24.90 -6.45
C PHE A 41 -2.02 25.11 -7.34
N GLN A 42 -2.02 26.16 -8.17
CA GLN A 42 -3.10 26.38 -9.15
C GLN A 42 -3.20 25.27 -10.19
N ARG A 43 -2.09 24.63 -10.53
CA ARG A 43 -2.09 23.44 -11.41
C ARG A 43 -2.81 22.27 -10.76
N ILE A 44 -2.53 22.02 -9.48
CA ILE A 44 -3.21 20.98 -8.71
C ILE A 44 -4.71 21.26 -8.61
N GLU A 45 -5.10 22.47 -8.24
CA GLU A 45 -6.50 22.88 -8.16
C GLU A 45 -7.24 22.65 -9.47
N LYS A 46 -6.70 23.13 -10.59
CA LYS A 46 -7.29 22.93 -11.92
C LYS A 46 -7.45 21.47 -12.32
N ALA A 47 -6.50 20.61 -11.94
CA ALA A 47 -6.58 19.18 -12.18
C ALA A 47 -7.74 18.55 -11.38
N LEU A 48 -7.85 18.91 -10.09
CA LEU A 48 -8.88 18.38 -9.20
C LEU A 48 -10.28 18.93 -9.49
N GLU A 49 -10.40 20.19 -9.93
CA GLU A 49 -11.69 20.80 -10.30
C GLU A 49 -12.33 20.10 -11.51
N ARG A 50 -11.52 19.64 -12.45
CA ARG A 50 -11.98 18.93 -13.66
C ARG A 50 -12.51 17.54 -13.40
N LEU A 51 -12.28 16.97 -12.21
CA LEU A 51 -12.84 15.68 -11.83
C LEU A 51 -14.35 15.79 -11.64
N PRO A 52 -15.15 15.13 -12.49
CA PRO A 52 -16.61 15.12 -12.34
C PRO A 52 -16.99 14.41 -11.02
N GLN A 53 -18.15 14.77 -10.47
CA GLN A 53 -18.66 14.05 -9.32
C GLN A 53 -19.05 12.64 -9.72
N LYS A 54 -18.53 11.64 -9.03
CA LYS A 54 -18.92 10.23 -9.11
C LYS A 54 -19.76 9.83 -7.89
N GLU A 55 -20.31 8.64 -7.94
CA GLU A 55 -20.96 8.02 -6.79
C GLU A 55 -19.97 7.85 -5.63
N LYS A 56 -20.42 8.12 -4.42
CA LYS A 56 -19.56 8.05 -3.24
C LYS A 56 -19.05 6.62 -3.03
N ILE A 57 -17.76 6.48 -2.86
CA ILE A 57 -17.11 5.21 -2.52
C ILE A 57 -16.91 5.15 -1.01
N GLU A 58 -17.26 4.03 -0.40
CA GLU A 58 -16.94 3.81 1.02
C GLU A 58 -15.42 3.60 1.18
N PRO A 59 -14.83 4.16 2.23
CA PRO A 59 -13.42 3.94 2.53
C PRO A 59 -13.12 2.46 2.72
N THR A 60 -11.92 2.05 2.31
CA THR A 60 -11.45 0.69 2.53
C THR A 60 -11.22 0.48 4.03
N GLN A 61 -12.02 -0.41 4.64
CA GLN A 61 -11.80 -0.77 6.03
C GLN A 61 -10.57 -1.65 6.13
N MET A 62 -9.49 -1.07 6.64
CA MET A 62 -8.26 -1.80 6.91
C MET A 62 -8.37 -2.47 8.28
N PRO A 63 -8.27 -3.81 8.38
CA PRO A 63 -8.22 -4.46 9.67
C PRO A 63 -6.94 -4.01 10.41
N GLN A 64 -7.11 -3.60 11.66
CA GLN A 64 -5.97 -3.29 12.53
C GLN A 64 -5.42 -4.60 13.12
N ILE A 65 -4.58 -5.27 12.33
CA ILE A 65 -3.96 -6.53 12.71
C ILE A 65 -2.50 -6.25 13.02
N LEU A 66 -2.04 -6.73 14.15
CA LEU A 66 -0.62 -6.79 14.49
C LEU A 66 -0.19 -8.25 14.46
N PRO A 67 0.47 -8.70 13.38
CA PRO A 67 0.98 -10.05 13.28
C PRO A 67 1.94 -10.37 14.42
N LYS A 68 1.96 -11.62 14.86
CA LYS A 68 2.87 -12.04 15.93
C LYS A 68 4.23 -12.40 15.37
N GLN A 69 5.28 -11.82 15.93
CA GLN A 69 6.64 -12.22 15.63
C GLN A 69 6.92 -13.61 16.21
N LYS A 70 7.31 -14.57 15.36
CA LYS A 70 7.63 -15.96 15.70
C LYS A 70 9.09 -16.29 15.51
N MET A 71 9.80 -15.51 14.72
CA MET A 71 11.20 -15.67 14.39
C MET A 71 11.89 -14.32 14.44
N ARG A 72 13.20 -14.28 14.71
CA ARG A 72 13.97 -13.04 14.62
C ARG A 72 14.03 -12.58 13.17
N ILE A 73 13.89 -11.27 12.93
CA ILE A 73 13.92 -10.66 11.60
C ILE A 73 15.16 -11.13 10.80
N ARG A 74 16.33 -11.11 11.44
CA ARG A 74 17.57 -11.52 10.79
C ARG A 74 17.56 -12.99 10.38
N GLU A 75 16.99 -13.87 11.17
CA GLU A 75 16.89 -15.31 10.87
C GLU A 75 15.94 -15.55 9.70
N ALA A 76 14.83 -14.82 9.65
CA ALA A 76 13.85 -14.91 8.56
C ALA A 76 14.43 -14.41 7.23
N ILE A 77 15.11 -13.25 7.23
CA ILE A 77 15.67 -12.65 6.00
C ILE A 77 16.82 -13.44 5.42
N PHE A 78 17.73 -13.96 6.27
CA PHE A 78 18.93 -14.68 5.83
C PHE A 78 18.76 -16.20 5.81
N GLY A 79 17.58 -16.69 6.21
CA GLY A 79 17.24 -18.12 6.11
C GLY A 79 16.95 -18.56 4.68
N ARG A 80 16.65 -19.84 4.52
CA ARG A 80 16.10 -20.33 3.24
C ARG A 80 14.65 -19.87 3.13
N TRP A 81 14.26 -19.41 1.97
CA TRP A 81 12.91 -18.98 1.70
C TRP A 81 12.36 -19.57 0.41
N GLU A 82 11.08 -19.49 0.23
CA GLU A 82 10.35 -19.86 -0.99
C GLU A 82 9.20 -18.87 -1.21
N GLU A 83 8.86 -18.65 -2.46
CA GLU A 83 7.72 -17.81 -2.85
C GLU A 83 6.51 -18.71 -3.08
N ILE A 84 5.43 -18.43 -2.35
CA ILE A 84 4.15 -19.16 -2.44
C ILE A 84 2.99 -18.20 -2.55
N SER A 85 1.80 -18.72 -2.88
CA SER A 85 0.59 -17.89 -2.89
C SER A 85 0.25 -17.39 -1.47
N CYS A 86 -0.42 -16.23 -1.38
CA CYS A 86 -0.82 -15.70 -0.09
C CYS A 86 -1.74 -16.64 0.69
N GLU A 87 -2.57 -17.41 -0.01
CA GLU A 87 -3.45 -18.42 0.58
C GLU A 87 -2.66 -19.57 1.22
N GLU A 88 -1.61 -20.06 0.56
CA GLU A 88 -0.74 -21.11 1.08
C GLU A 88 0.20 -20.62 2.18
N ALA A 89 0.42 -19.29 2.23
CA ALA A 89 1.29 -18.68 3.22
C ALA A 89 0.67 -18.58 4.62
N VAL A 90 -0.62 -18.84 4.77
CA VAL A 90 -1.28 -18.80 6.09
C VAL A 90 -0.66 -19.82 7.04
N GLY A 91 -0.23 -19.34 8.21
CA GLY A 91 0.50 -20.11 9.21
C GLY A 91 2.01 -20.16 9.01
N ARG A 92 2.51 -19.68 7.86
CA ARG A 92 3.95 -19.61 7.58
C ARG A 92 4.56 -18.31 8.12
N ILE A 93 5.88 -18.26 8.19
CA ILE A 93 6.62 -17.10 8.66
C ILE A 93 7.07 -16.27 7.46
N CYS A 94 6.75 -14.98 7.47
CA CYS A 94 7.19 -14.04 6.45
C CYS A 94 8.73 -13.96 6.41
N ALA A 95 9.30 -14.10 5.23
CA ALA A 95 10.73 -13.92 4.96
C ALA A 95 11.01 -12.62 4.19
N SER A 96 9.99 -12.03 3.59
CA SER A 96 10.13 -10.83 2.79
C SER A 96 10.59 -9.65 3.64
N PRO A 97 11.64 -8.91 3.23
CA PRO A 97 12.10 -7.75 3.97
C PRO A 97 11.05 -6.63 4.01
N CYS A 98 10.14 -6.62 3.06
CA CYS A 98 9.08 -5.63 2.99
C CYS A 98 7.86 -6.18 2.25
N VAL A 99 6.82 -6.54 2.98
CA VAL A 99 5.49 -6.66 2.41
C VAL A 99 4.77 -5.36 2.73
N SER A 100 5.04 -4.35 1.91
CA SER A 100 4.61 -2.99 2.20
C SER A 100 3.21 -2.70 1.74
N CYS A 101 2.50 -2.05 2.63
CA CYS A 101 1.45 -1.14 2.30
C CYS A 101 2.06 0.28 2.33
N PRO A 102 1.90 1.09 1.31
CA PRO A 102 2.21 2.50 1.42
C PRO A 102 1.26 3.20 2.41
N PRO A 103 1.69 4.17 3.21
CA PRO A 103 3.03 4.77 3.26
C PRO A 103 3.94 4.06 4.27
N ALA A 104 4.65 3.03 3.84
CA ALA A 104 5.66 2.34 4.61
C ALA A 104 5.19 1.62 5.91
N ILE A 105 3.90 1.35 6.03
CA ILE A 105 3.38 0.44 7.08
C ILE A 105 3.40 -0.97 6.51
N PRO A 106 4.19 -1.89 7.04
CA PRO A 106 4.21 -3.26 6.54
C PRO A 106 2.89 -3.98 6.86
N ILE A 107 2.36 -4.72 5.90
CA ILE A 107 1.25 -5.66 6.14
C ILE A 107 1.75 -6.82 6.99
N ALA A 108 2.93 -7.31 6.67
CA ALA A 108 3.67 -8.27 7.47
C ALA A 108 5.17 -7.96 7.37
N ALA A 109 5.88 -8.07 8.47
CA ALA A 109 7.33 -7.93 8.53
C ALA A 109 8.01 -9.30 8.59
N SER A 110 9.30 -9.35 8.22
CA SER A 110 10.07 -10.58 8.32
C SER A 110 10.07 -11.14 9.73
N GLY A 111 9.82 -12.43 9.85
CA GLY A 111 9.74 -13.13 11.14
C GLY A 111 8.34 -13.15 11.75
N GLU A 112 7.36 -12.48 11.16
CA GLU A 112 5.96 -12.51 11.60
C GLU A 112 5.21 -13.66 10.95
N GLU A 113 4.24 -14.19 11.68
CA GLU A 113 3.33 -15.23 11.19
C GLU A 113 2.25 -14.60 10.31
N ILE A 114 2.08 -15.14 9.12
CA ILE A 114 1.03 -14.74 8.20
C ILE A 114 -0.27 -15.39 8.64
N THR A 115 -1.26 -14.58 8.98
CA THR A 115 -2.59 -15.05 9.41
C THR A 115 -3.62 -14.89 8.29
N ALA A 116 -4.71 -15.67 8.37
CA ALA A 116 -5.81 -15.57 7.42
C ALA A 116 -6.45 -14.16 7.37
N GLU A 117 -6.35 -13.43 8.47
CA GLU A 117 -6.87 -12.06 8.59
C GLU A 117 -6.10 -11.05 7.70
N LEU A 118 -4.87 -11.39 7.27
CA LEU A 118 -4.06 -10.55 6.36
C LEU A 118 -4.46 -10.72 4.89
N LEU A 119 -5.13 -11.81 4.52
CA LEU A 119 -5.51 -12.09 3.13
C LEU A 119 -6.33 -10.98 2.46
N PRO A 120 -7.32 -10.36 3.12
CA PRO A 120 -8.03 -9.21 2.54
C PRO A 120 -7.11 -8.03 2.21
N LEU A 121 -6.07 -7.78 3.03
CA LEU A 121 -5.08 -6.73 2.77
C LEU A 121 -4.22 -7.07 1.57
N PHE A 122 -3.68 -8.29 1.49
CA PHE A 122 -2.90 -8.72 0.33
C PHE A 122 -3.69 -8.55 -0.96
N ARG A 123 -4.95 -8.98 -0.99
CA ARG A 123 -5.85 -8.81 -2.15
C ARG A 123 -6.09 -7.34 -2.49
N ALA A 124 -6.36 -6.47 -1.50
CA ALA A 124 -6.60 -5.05 -1.69
C ALA A 124 -5.40 -4.34 -2.33
N TYR A 125 -4.19 -4.79 -1.99
CA TYR A 125 -2.94 -4.25 -2.55
C TYR A 125 -2.42 -5.01 -3.77
N GLY A 126 -3.14 -6.04 -4.25
CA GLY A 126 -2.76 -6.83 -5.42
C GLY A 126 -1.53 -7.72 -5.18
N ILE A 127 -1.30 -8.12 -3.94
CA ILE A 127 -0.22 -9.03 -3.56
C ILE A 127 -0.76 -10.46 -3.70
N GLU A 128 -0.27 -11.18 -4.68
CA GLU A 128 -0.69 -12.56 -4.96
C GLU A 128 0.24 -13.60 -4.34
N LYS A 129 1.52 -13.25 -4.21
CA LYS A 129 2.55 -14.13 -3.69
C LYS A 129 3.39 -13.44 -2.63
N ILE A 130 3.95 -14.22 -1.74
CA ILE A 130 4.80 -13.74 -0.65
C ILE A 130 5.93 -14.73 -0.38
N GLU A 131 7.08 -14.19 -0.02
CA GLU A 131 8.22 -14.98 0.42
C GLU A 131 8.02 -15.43 1.87
N VAL A 132 8.16 -16.71 2.11
CA VAL A 132 8.06 -17.33 3.44
C VAL A 132 9.31 -18.12 3.76
N VAL A 133 9.61 -18.25 5.04
CA VAL A 133 10.72 -19.10 5.49
C VAL A 133 10.42 -20.54 5.13
N LYS A 134 11.40 -21.21 4.49
CA LYS A 134 11.28 -22.60 4.10
C LYS A 134 11.42 -23.50 5.34
N GLU A 135 10.49 -24.43 5.46
CA GLU A 135 10.53 -25.47 6.50
C GLU A 135 11.64 -26.51 6.26
#